data_60067044d2111c5936ebcd48c624b36c
#
_entry.id   60067044d2111c5936ebcd48c624b36c
#
_cell.length_a   1.000
_cell.length_b   1.000
_cell.length_c   1.000
_cell.angle_alpha   90.00
_cell.angle_beta   90.00
_cell.angle_gamma   90.00
#
_symmetry.space_group_name_H-M   'P 1'
#
loop_
_entity.id
_entity.type
_entity.pdbx_description
1 polymer ?
#
loop_
_entity_poly.entity_id
_entity_poly.type
_entity_poly.pdbx_seq_one_letter_code
_entity_poly.pdbx_strand_id
1 'polypeptide(L)' 'VQNSYKKRKALVALLEDPDERIYLVVSQVIRLEGTDMLEHLDEVISKGELSELQRFRAADISETIRLEAVRNE' A
#
# COMPACT_ATOMS: atom_id res chain seq x y z
N VAL A 1 -11.86 -1.60 14.59
CA VAL A 1 -11.86 -0.33 13.89
C VAL A 1 -10.50 0.35 14.02
N GLN A 2 -10.03 0.56 15.25
CA GLN A 2 -8.72 1.17 15.48
C GLN A 2 -7.59 0.27 14.99
N ASN A 3 -7.79 -1.04 15.04
CA ASN A 3 -6.81 -2.01 14.58
C ASN A 3 -6.56 -1.91 13.08
N SER A 4 -7.59 -1.54 12.32
CA SER A 4 -7.46 -1.38 10.87
C SER A 4 -6.51 -0.25 10.52
N TYR A 5 -6.60 0.87 11.21
CA TYR A 5 -5.70 2.00 10.98
C TYR A 5 -4.26 1.65 11.32
N LYS A 6 -4.05 1.01 12.48
CA LYS A 6 -2.72 0.57 12.89
C LYS A 6 -2.12 -0.44 11.92
N LYS A 7 -2.95 -1.36 11.42
CA LYS A 7 -2.53 -2.35 10.45
C LYS A 7 -2.06 -1.67 9.15
N ARG A 8 -2.84 -0.71 8.65
CA ARG A 8 -2.48 0.01 7.44
C ARG A 8 -1.18 0.78 7.59
N LYS A 9 -1.01 1.43 8.73
CA LYS A 9 0.21 2.16 9.04
C LYS A 9 1.42 1.24 9.07
N ALA A 10 1.27 0.07 9.70
CA ALA A 10 2.34 -0.92 9.78
C ALA A 10 2.71 -1.45 8.39
N LEU A 11 1.72 -1.70 7.54
CA LEU A 11 1.97 -2.18 6.19
C LEU A 11 2.75 -1.16 5.36
N VAL A 12 2.39 0.11 5.47
CA VAL A 12 3.11 1.17 4.77
C VAL A 12 4.54 1.28 5.27
N ALA A 13 4.74 1.16 6.59
CA ALA A 13 6.09 1.19 7.17
C ALA A 13 6.95 0.05 6.64
N LEU A 14 6.37 -1.13 6.45
CA LEU A 14 7.10 -2.29 5.93
C LEU A 14 7.52 -2.13 4.47
N LEU A 15 6.92 -1.20 3.74
CA LEU A 15 7.34 -0.91 2.36
C LEU A 15 8.75 -0.35 2.29
N GLU A 16 9.30 0.08 3.41
CA GLU A 16 10.67 0.59 3.47
C GLU A 16 11.73 -0.51 3.55
N ASP A 17 11.32 -1.74 3.84
CA ASP A 17 12.22 -2.86 3.97
C ASP A 17 12.89 -3.15 2.63
N PRO A 18 14.24 -3.21 2.57
CA PRO A 18 14.93 -3.47 1.31
C PRO A 18 14.78 -4.90 0.80
N ASP A 19 14.33 -5.83 1.64
CA ASP A 19 14.14 -7.21 1.22
C ASP A 19 12.91 -7.34 0.33
N GLU A 20 13.12 -7.74 -0.92
CA GLU A 20 12.04 -7.90 -1.90
C GLU A 20 11.02 -8.96 -1.48
N ARG A 21 11.44 -9.96 -0.73
CA ARG A 21 10.50 -10.99 -0.26
C ARG A 21 9.49 -10.39 0.71
N ILE A 22 9.95 -9.48 1.57
CA ILE A 22 9.06 -8.76 2.48
C ILE A 22 8.10 -7.90 1.68
N TYR A 23 8.63 -7.18 0.68
CA TYR A 23 7.79 -6.35 -0.18
C TYR A 23 6.70 -7.16 -0.88
N LEU A 24 7.05 -8.34 -1.41
CA LEU A 24 6.06 -9.17 -2.09
C LEU A 24 4.93 -9.61 -1.17
N VAL A 25 5.26 -10.00 0.06
CA VAL A 25 4.25 -10.40 1.04
C VAL A 25 3.38 -9.20 1.42
N VAL A 26 4.00 -8.07 1.71
CA VAL A 26 3.29 -6.86 2.11
C VAL A 26 2.36 -6.39 0.99
N SER A 27 2.85 -6.41 -0.26
CA SER A 27 2.04 -5.98 -1.39
C SER A 27 0.80 -6.85 -1.56
N GLN A 28 0.93 -8.16 -1.34
CA GLN A 28 -0.22 -9.07 -1.43
C GLN A 28 -1.25 -8.75 -0.34
N VAL A 29 -0.80 -8.50 0.88
CA VAL A 29 -1.71 -8.15 1.97
C VAL A 29 -2.44 -6.84 1.66
N ILE A 30 -1.73 -5.86 1.17
CA ILE A 30 -2.32 -4.56 0.82
C ILE A 30 -3.35 -4.73 -0.30
N ARG A 31 -3.04 -5.51 -1.32
CA ARG A 31 -3.95 -5.74 -2.43
C ARG A 31 -5.23 -6.45 -1.98
N LEU A 32 -5.12 -7.35 -1.02
CA LEU A 32 -6.29 -8.03 -0.47
C LEU A 32 -7.23 -7.08 0.28
N GLU A 33 -6.70 -6.02 0.86
CA GLU A 33 -7.52 -4.99 1.50
C GLU A 33 -8.29 -4.15 0.47
N GLY A 34 -7.77 -4.06 -0.75
CA GLY A 34 -8.47 -3.42 -1.86
C GLY A 34 -8.60 -1.90 -1.71
N THR A 35 -9.77 -1.38 -2.03
CA THR A 35 -9.99 0.06 -2.11
C THR A 35 -9.82 0.79 -0.79
N ASP A 36 -10.05 0.13 0.33
CA ASP A 36 -9.82 0.74 1.65
C ASP A 36 -8.34 1.12 1.81
N MET A 37 -7.46 0.23 1.37
CA MET A 37 -6.04 0.48 1.45
C MET A 37 -5.59 1.49 0.40
N LEU A 38 -6.25 1.51 -0.75
CA LEU A 38 -5.96 2.47 -1.82
C LEU A 38 -6.12 3.90 -1.33
N GLU A 39 -7.19 4.17 -0.63
CA GLU A 39 -7.45 5.49 -0.07
C GLU A 39 -6.34 5.92 0.89
N HIS A 40 -5.92 4.98 1.74
CA HIS A 40 -4.84 5.25 2.68
C HIS A 40 -3.51 5.50 1.98
N LEU A 41 -3.20 4.70 0.95
CA LEU A 41 -1.97 4.88 0.17
C LEU A 41 -1.93 6.25 -0.51
N ASP A 42 -3.04 6.64 -1.13
CA ASP A 42 -3.13 7.94 -1.80
C ASP A 42 -2.92 9.08 -0.80
N GLU A 43 -3.47 8.94 0.39
CA GLU A 43 -3.32 9.95 1.44
C GLU A 43 -1.88 10.11 1.88
N VAL A 44 -1.19 8.99 2.16
CA VAL A 44 0.20 9.08 2.64
C VAL A 44 1.15 9.54 1.55
N ILE A 45 0.88 9.19 0.29
CA ILE A 45 1.65 9.69 -0.85
C ILE A 45 1.49 11.21 -0.95
N SER A 46 0.26 11.69 -0.83
CA SER A 46 -0.04 13.13 -0.93
C SER A 46 0.65 13.95 0.15
N LYS A 47 0.77 13.39 1.34
CA LYS A 47 1.41 14.08 2.46
C LYS A 47 2.92 14.23 2.28
N GLY A 48 3.53 13.44 1.40
CA GLY A 48 4.96 13.53 1.13
C GLY A 48 5.84 13.07 2.26
N GLU A 49 5.32 12.22 3.15
CA GLU A 49 6.05 11.74 4.32
C GLU A 49 6.81 10.45 4.07
N LEU A 50 6.63 9.85 2.91
CA LEU A 50 7.25 8.56 2.59
C LEU A 50 8.66 8.75 2.04
N SER A 51 9.53 7.77 2.30
CA SER A 51 10.83 7.71 1.63
C SER A 51 10.60 7.47 0.13
N GLU A 52 11.65 7.67 -0.66
CA GLU A 52 11.56 7.42 -2.11
C GLU A 52 11.13 5.99 -2.41
N LEU A 53 11.73 5.03 -1.71
CA LEU A 53 11.40 3.63 -1.90
C LEU A 53 9.95 3.33 -1.54
N GLN A 54 9.49 3.83 -0.40
CA GLN A 54 8.11 3.65 0.03
C GLN A 54 7.15 4.26 -0.99
N ARG A 55 7.45 5.46 -1.45
CA ARG A 55 6.58 6.16 -2.40
C ARG A 55 6.49 5.41 -3.72
N PHE A 56 7.62 4.93 -4.22
CA PHE A 56 7.66 4.16 -5.45
C PHE A 56 6.81 2.89 -5.33
N ARG A 57 7.02 2.15 -4.25
CA ARG A 57 6.29 0.90 -4.02
C ARG A 57 4.81 1.14 -3.77
N ALA A 58 4.48 2.17 -2.99
CA ALA A 58 3.09 2.52 -2.72
C ALA A 58 2.35 2.91 -4.00
N ALA A 59 3.00 3.69 -4.86
CA ALA A 59 2.41 4.09 -6.13
C ALA A 59 2.16 2.89 -7.04
N ASP A 60 3.10 1.96 -7.08
CA ASP A 60 2.97 0.75 -7.88
C ASP A 60 1.79 -0.10 -7.40
N ILE A 61 1.67 -0.28 -6.09
CA ILE A 61 0.57 -1.06 -5.50
C ILE A 61 -0.76 -0.36 -5.75
N SER A 62 -0.82 0.96 -5.59
CA SER A 62 -2.03 1.75 -5.85
C SER A 62 -2.53 1.54 -7.27
N GLU A 63 -1.62 1.61 -8.22
CA GLU A 63 -1.96 1.40 -9.63
C GLU A 63 -2.51 -0.01 -9.85
N THR A 64 -1.87 -1.00 -9.25
CA THR A 64 -2.32 -2.39 -9.36
C THR A 64 -3.73 -2.56 -8.81
N ILE A 65 -4.03 -1.98 -7.66
CA ILE A 65 -5.37 -2.06 -7.07
C ILE A 65 -6.41 -1.43 -7.98
N ARG A 66 -6.09 -0.26 -8.56
CA ARG A 66 -7.00 0.42 -9.49
C ARG A 66 -7.29 -0.43 -10.72
N LEU A 67 -6.27 -1.05 -11.28
CA LEU A 67 -6.43 -1.90 -12.44
C LEU A 67 -7.26 -3.13 -12.12
N GLU A 68 -7.05 -3.74 -10.97
CA GLU A 68 -7.84 -4.89 -10.54
C GLU A 68 -9.30 -4.53 -10.33
N ALA A 69 -9.57 -3.36 -9.76
CA ALA A 69 -10.93 -2.89 -9.54
C ALA A 69 -11.66 -2.70 -10.87
N VAL A 70 -10.99 -2.16 -11.87
CA VAL A 70 -11.58 -1.98 -13.21
C VAL A 70 -11.90 -3.33 -13.85
N ARG A 71 -10.99 -4.30 -13.70
CA ARG A 71 -11.20 -5.63 -14.29
C ARG A 71 -12.37 -6.38 -13.69
N ASN A 72 -12.66 -6.12 -12.42
CA ASN A 72 -13.72 -6.83 -11.71
C ASN A 72 -15.10 -6.22 -11.91
N GLU A 73 -15.20 -5.16 -12.66
CA GLU A 73 -16.46 -4.58 -13.04
C GLU A 73 -16.97 -5.26 -14.31
#